data_e19de71b1a420ce5f0c672e938f67127
#
_entry.id   e19de71b1a420ce5f0c672e938f67127
#
_cell.length_a   1.000
_cell.length_b   1.000
_cell.length_c   1.000
_cell.angle_alpha   90.00
_cell.angle_beta   90.00
_cell.angle_gamma   90.00
#
_symmetry.space_group_name_H-M   'P 1'
#
loop_
_entity.id
_entity.type
_entity.pdbx_description
1 polymer ?
#
loop_
_entity_poly.entity_id
_entity_poly.type
_entity_poly.pdbx_seq_one_letter_code
_entity_poly.pdbx_strand_id
1 'polypeptide(L)'
;MTHQPKVAIVILNWNGKRYLEQFLPSVTTTSYSDHQIIIVDNNSSDDSISFLEKNYPSLRVIHLSMNYGFAKGYNEALKQVAADYYMVLNSDVEVHSDWIQPMVGLMESDTTIAACQPKVLSYANKKLFEYAGAAGGWIDKFGYPFAKGRVFDICEEDHGQYDDVSFIFWVSGAAMFIRSSVFHEVKGFDEYFFAHQEEIDLCWRIQLAGYKLSSCPQSVVYHLGGGTLPRGNTRKTYLNFRNNLIMLAKNLPWLQKWWKIPFRIFLDLVSATKGLVIGDGGYFLAIVRAHLAFIKWVFFNQHKSVFPKRKNGDLLGVYHHNLVWDHFVKGKKYFREVVKNDF
;
A
#
# COMPACT_ATOMS: atom_id res chain seq x y z
N MET A 1 -21.14 -26.07 -13.09
CA MET A 1 -19.82 -25.42 -13.30
C MET A 1 -19.70 -24.38 -12.24
N THR A 2 -18.74 -24.50 -11.34
CA THR A 2 -18.45 -23.46 -10.34
C THR A 2 -17.99 -22.21 -11.09
N HIS A 3 -18.68 -21.10 -10.90
CA HIS A 3 -18.32 -19.82 -11.49
C HIS A 3 -16.89 -19.46 -11.03
N GLN A 4 -15.97 -19.33 -11.97
CA GLN A 4 -14.62 -18.90 -11.68
C GLN A 4 -14.63 -17.36 -11.62
N PRO A 5 -14.19 -16.73 -10.50
CA PRO A 5 -14.23 -15.27 -10.38
C PRO A 5 -13.36 -14.56 -11.42
N LYS A 6 -13.86 -13.51 -12.02
CA LYS A 6 -13.12 -12.69 -12.97
C LYS A 6 -12.13 -11.78 -12.26
N VAL A 7 -10.86 -11.81 -12.67
CA VAL A 7 -9.78 -10.99 -12.11
C VAL A 7 -9.33 -9.94 -13.13
N ALA A 8 -9.29 -8.67 -12.73
CA ALA A 8 -8.63 -7.62 -13.50
C ALA A 8 -7.29 -7.26 -12.87
N ILE A 9 -6.19 -7.55 -13.58
CA ILE A 9 -4.84 -7.12 -13.24
C ILE A 9 -4.65 -5.73 -13.84
N VAL A 10 -4.57 -4.71 -12.98
CA VAL A 10 -4.55 -3.31 -13.38
C VAL A 10 -3.22 -2.69 -13.00
N ILE A 11 -2.48 -2.23 -14.00
CA ILE A 11 -1.13 -1.65 -13.84
C ILE A 11 -1.21 -0.17 -14.21
N LEU A 12 -0.94 0.70 -13.22
CA LEU A 12 -0.85 2.14 -13.44
C LEU A 12 0.57 2.50 -13.91
N ASN A 13 0.67 3.07 -15.09
CA ASN A 13 1.94 3.49 -15.72
C ASN A 13 2.02 5.01 -15.86
N TRP A 14 3.16 5.58 -15.50
CA TRP A 14 3.54 6.96 -15.81
C TRP A 14 5.02 7.06 -16.08
N ASN A 15 5.38 7.32 -17.36
CA ASN A 15 6.77 7.38 -17.82
C ASN A 15 7.58 6.14 -17.40
N GLY A 16 6.96 4.97 -17.53
CA GLY A 16 7.47 3.72 -17.02
C GLY A 16 7.83 2.70 -18.10
N LYS A 17 8.11 3.13 -19.35
CA LYS A 17 8.45 2.23 -20.46
C LYS A 17 9.46 1.14 -20.06
N ARG A 18 10.55 1.53 -19.39
CA ARG A 18 11.59 0.61 -18.93
C ARG A 18 11.07 -0.48 -18.00
N TYR A 19 10.08 -0.16 -17.16
CA TYR A 19 9.48 -1.13 -16.24
C TYR A 19 8.51 -2.04 -16.98
N LEU A 20 7.72 -1.51 -17.91
CA LEU A 20 6.86 -2.31 -18.78
C LEU A 20 7.72 -3.29 -19.63
N GLU A 21 8.83 -2.85 -20.18
CA GLU A 21 9.76 -3.72 -20.93
C GLU A 21 10.30 -4.88 -20.07
N GLN A 22 10.61 -4.59 -18.81
CA GLN A 22 11.24 -5.56 -17.91
C GLN A 22 10.25 -6.51 -17.25
N PHE A 23 9.10 -6.03 -16.79
CA PHE A 23 8.23 -6.76 -15.89
C PHE A 23 6.91 -7.24 -16.52
N LEU A 24 6.37 -6.53 -17.53
CA LEU A 24 5.13 -6.94 -18.19
C LEU A 24 5.19 -8.35 -18.80
N PRO A 25 6.32 -8.84 -19.36
CA PRO A 25 6.42 -10.23 -19.82
C PRO A 25 6.01 -11.26 -18.76
N SER A 26 6.41 -11.09 -17.49
CA SER A 26 6.03 -12.01 -16.41
C SER A 26 4.52 -11.96 -16.11
N VAL A 27 3.90 -10.78 -16.18
CA VAL A 27 2.47 -10.62 -15.94
C VAL A 27 1.64 -11.26 -17.04
N THR A 28 2.10 -11.18 -18.29
CA THR A 28 1.40 -11.80 -19.43
C THR A 28 1.43 -13.33 -19.43
N THR A 29 2.27 -13.96 -18.61
CA THR A 29 2.30 -15.41 -18.43
C THR A 29 1.36 -15.93 -17.34
N THR A 30 0.53 -15.05 -16.76
CA THR A 30 -0.45 -15.42 -15.72
C THR A 30 -1.35 -16.56 -16.20
N SER A 31 -1.39 -17.67 -15.44
CA SER A 31 -2.09 -18.90 -15.81
C SER A 31 -3.55 -18.96 -15.33
N TYR A 32 -4.00 -18.00 -14.50
CA TYR A 32 -5.38 -17.94 -14.07
C TYR A 32 -6.31 -17.69 -15.29
N SER A 33 -7.30 -18.57 -15.52
CA SER A 33 -8.00 -18.61 -16.82
C SER A 33 -8.93 -17.43 -17.07
N ASP A 34 -9.66 -16.94 -16.03
CA ASP A 34 -10.59 -15.80 -16.20
C ASP A 34 -9.93 -14.50 -15.69
N HIS A 35 -8.94 -14.04 -16.43
CA HIS A 35 -8.29 -12.77 -16.12
C HIS A 35 -8.21 -11.83 -17.32
N GLN A 36 -8.07 -10.54 -17.03
CA GLN A 36 -7.73 -9.52 -18.01
C GLN A 36 -6.59 -8.65 -17.47
N ILE A 37 -5.65 -8.29 -18.33
CA ILE A 37 -4.56 -7.36 -18.01
C ILE A 37 -4.92 -6.00 -18.62
N ILE A 38 -4.85 -4.96 -17.80
CA ILE A 38 -5.20 -3.59 -18.17
C ILE A 38 -4.05 -2.68 -17.78
N ILE A 39 -3.49 -1.98 -18.76
CA ILE A 39 -2.53 -0.92 -18.51
C ILE A 39 -3.27 0.41 -18.44
N VAL A 40 -3.03 1.17 -17.39
CA VAL A 40 -3.58 2.52 -17.22
C VAL A 40 -2.47 3.51 -17.46
N ASP A 41 -2.50 4.16 -18.61
CA ASP A 41 -1.57 5.24 -18.91
C ASP A 41 -2.00 6.53 -18.21
N ASN A 42 -1.23 6.96 -17.24
CA ASN A 42 -1.47 8.15 -16.43
C ASN A 42 -0.89 9.41 -17.08
N ASN A 43 -1.12 9.56 -18.39
CA ASN A 43 -0.61 10.62 -19.25
C ASN A 43 0.93 10.63 -19.33
N SER A 44 1.48 9.51 -19.78
CA SER A 44 2.92 9.41 -20.04
C SER A 44 3.38 10.27 -21.21
N SER A 45 4.59 10.78 -21.12
CA SER A 45 5.26 11.54 -22.16
C SER A 45 6.47 10.80 -22.77
N ASP A 46 6.78 9.61 -22.26
CA ASP A 46 7.78 8.71 -22.82
C ASP A 46 7.18 7.77 -23.88
N ASP A 47 7.98 6.84 -24.41
CA ASP A 47 7.53 5.87 -25.42
C ASP A 47 6.71 4.70 -24.85
N SER A 48 6.12 4.81 -23.65
CA SER A 48 5.33 3.72 -23.04
C SER A 48 4.20 3.24 -23.95
N ILE A 49 3.46 4.18 -24.56
CA ILE A 49 2.31 3.85 -25.40
C ILE A 49 2.73 3.19 -26.70
N SER A 50 3.68 3.76 -27.42
CA SER A 50 4.19 3.16 -28.66
C SER A 50 4.84 1.78 -28.44
N PHE A 51 5.46 1.57 -27.28
CA PHE A 51 5.95 0.27 -26.88
C PHE A 51 4.81 -0.75 -26.70
N LEU A 52 3.72 -0.38 -26.00
CA LEU A 52 2.55 -1.24 -25.81
C LEU A 52 1.85 -1.57 -27.12
N GLU A 53 1.59 -0.58 -27.95
CA GLU A 53 0.95 -0.76 -29.27
C GLU A 53 1.74 -1.71 -30.17
N LYS A 54 3.06 -1.62 -30.14
CA LYS A 54 3.95 -2.46 -30.96
C LYS A 54 4.06 -3.88 -30.44
N ASN A 55 4.24 -4.09 -29.12
CA ASN A 55 4.62 -5.38 -28.55
C ASN A 55 3.44 -6.12 -27.88
N TYR A 56 2.39 -5.39 -27.49
CA TYR A 56 1.23 -5.92 -26.78
C TYR A 56 -0.11 -5.34 -27.31
N PRO A 57 -0.37 -5.41 -28.62
CA PRO A 57 -1.54 -4.77 -29.25
C PRO A 57 -2.88 -5.30 -28.77
N SER A 58 -2.91 -6.48 -28.15
CA SER A 58 -4.12 -7.10 -27.59
C SER A 58 -4.45 -6.65 -26.17
N LEU A 59 -3.53 -5.99 -25.47
CA LEU A 59 -3.79 -5.51 -24.12
C LEU A 59 -4.66 -4.27 -24.14
N ARG A 60 -5.64 -4.24 -23.21
CA ARG A 60 -6.46 -3.06 -23.02
C ARG A 60 -5.63 -1.94 -22.38
N VAL A 61 -5.59 -0.77 -23.01
CA VAL A 61 -4.98 0.44 -22.44
C VAL A 61 -6.08 1.45 -22.13
N ILE A 62 -6.08 1.98 -20.91
CA ILE A 62 -6.94 3.10 -20.47
C ILE A 62 -6.07 4.35 -20.40
N HIS A 63 -6.39 5.36 -21.20
CA HIS A 63 -5.67 6.64 -21.22
C HIS A 63 -6.33 7.64 -20.28
N LEU A 64 -5.56 8.18 -19.34
CA LEU A 64 -6.01 9.28 -18.47
C LEU A 64 -5.54 10.61 -19.04
N SER A 65 -6.35 11.67 -18.88
CA SER A 65 -6.12 12.97 -19.48
C SER A 65 -4.96 13.77 -18.87
N MET A 66 -4.50 13.38 -17.66
CA MET A 66 -3.37 13.99 -16.96
C MET A 66 -2.80 12.98 -15.95
N ASN A 67 -1.61 13.27 -15.40
CA ASN A 67 -1.09 12.49 -14.27
C ASN A 67 -1.87 12.79 -12.99
N TYR A 68 -2.81 11.93 -12.65
CA TYR A 68 -3.63 12.01 -11.44
C TYR A 68 -2.93 11.48 -10.17
N GLY A 69 -1.70 10.99 -10.27
CA GLY A 69 -1.05 10.25 -9.18
C GLY A 69 -1.60 8.84 -9.04
N PHE A 70 -1.25 8.17 -7.95
CA PHE A 70 -1.63 6.78 -7.69
C PHE A 70 -3.13 6.66 -7.34
N ALA A 71 -3.57 7.34 -6.28
CA ALA A 71 -4.92 7.21 -5.73
C ALA A 71 -6.02 7.51 -6.77
N LYS A 72 -5.99 8.71 -7.37
CA LYS A 72 -6.98 9.11 -8.35
C LYS A 72 -6.81 8.37 -9.67
N GLY A 73 -5.58 8.05 -10.08
CA GLY A 73 -5.32 7.27 -11.29
C GLY A 73 -6.03 5.91 -11.26
N TYR A 74 -5.87 5.16 -10.17
CA TYR A 74 -6.61 3.89 -10.00
C TYR A 74 -8.12 4.09 -9.87
N ASN A 75 -8.59 5.10 -9.13
CA ASN A 75 -10.03 5.34 -9.01
C ASN A 75 -10.68 5.57 -10.38
N GLU A 76 -10.09 6.42 -11.23
CA GLU A 76 -10.62 6.73 -12.57
C GLU A 76 -10.59 5.49 -13.49
N ALA A 77 -9.53 4.70 -13.40
CA ALA A 77 -9.41 3.49 -14.20
C ALA A 77 -10.43 2.42 -13.76
N LEU A 78 -10.54 2.15 -12.46
CA LEU A 78 -11.39 1.08 -11.93
C LEU A 78 -12.90 1.35 -12.08
N LYS A 79 -13.32 2.58 -12.31
CA LYS A 79 -14.69 2.92 -12.72
C LYS A 79 -15.07 2.29 -14.08
N GLN A 80 -14.08 1.98 -14.92
CA GLN A 80 -14.24 1.47 -16.28
C GLN A 80 -13.97 -0.04 -16.38
N VAL A 81 -13.72 -0.70 -15.23
CA VAL A 81 -13.31 -2.11 -15.18
C VAL A 81 -14.36 -2.95 -14.45
N ALA A 82 -14.94 -3.92 -15.16
CA ALA A 82 -15.87 -4.89 -14.58
C ALA A 82 -15.12 -6.20 -14.31
N ALA A 83 -14.98 -6.55 -13.02
CA ALA A 83 -14.40 -7.80 -12.53
C ALA A 83 -14.87 -8.06 -11.09
N ASP A 84 -14.74 -9.31 -10.61
CA ASP A 84 -15.04 -9.68 -9.22
C ASP A 84 -13.90 -9.22 -8.29
N TYR A 85 -12.67 -9.30 -8.79
CA TYR A 85 -11.47 -8.90 -8.08
C TYR A 85 -10.62 -7.94 -8.91
N TYR A 86 -10.05 -6.96 -8.24
CA TYR A 86 -8.99 -6.14 -8.78
C TYR A 86 -7.64 -6.56 -8.18
N MET A 87 -6.67 -6.80 -9.05
CA MET A 87 -5.26 -6.83 -8.68
C MET A 87 -4.66 -5.47 -9.05
N VAL A 88 -4.53 -4.58 -8.07
CA VAL A 88 -3.77 -3.33 -8.21
C VAL A 88 -2.29 -3.69 -8.15
N LEU A 89 -1.56 -3.50 -9.24
CA LEU A 89 -0.19 -3.94 -9.42
C LEU A 89 0.70 -2.79 -9.89
N ASN A 90 1.84 -2.59 -9.24
CA ASN A 90 2.84 -1.66 -9.73
C ASN A 90 3.51 -2.18 -11.01
N SER A 91 3.97 -1.26 -11.86
CA SER A 91 4.65 -1.59 -13.13
C SER A 91 6.05 -2.19 -12.96
N ASP A 92 6.62 -2.15 -11.75
CA ASP A 92 7.95 -2.64 -11.40
C ASP A 92 7.92 -3.91 -10.54
N VAL A 93 6.93 -4.78 -10.77
CA VAL A 93 6.74 -6.07 -10.08
C VAL A 93 6.87 -7.24 -11.04
N GLU A 94 7.74 -8.21 -10.69
CA GLU A 94 7.84 -9.53 -11.33
C GLU A 94 6.93 -10.52 -10.61
N VAL A 95 6.20 -11.34 -11.37
CA VAL A 95 5.28 -12.34 -10.84
C VAL A 95 5.57 -13.74 -11.40
N HIS A 96 5.14 -14.80 -10.68
CA HIS A 96 5.10 -16.17 -11.22
C HIS A 96 3.77 -16.40 -11.94
N SER A 97 3.72 -17.40 -12.84
CA SER A 97 2.51 -17.65 -13.64
C SER A 97 1.27 -18.02 -12.82
N ASP A 98 1.44 -18.68 -11.69
CA ASP A 98 0.37 -19.21 -10.82
C ASP A 98 0.02 -18.33 -9.61
N TRP A 99 0.53 -17.09 -9.57
CA TRP A 99 0.42 -16.20 -8.42
C TRP A 99 -1.00 -15.76 -8.03
N ILE A 100 -1.96 -15.77 -8.96
CA ILE A 100 -3.35 -15.35 -8.72
C ILE A 100 -4.16 -16.44 -8.00
N GLN A 101 -3.96 -17.71 -8.32
CA GLN A 101 -4.76 -18.82 -7.80
C GLN A 101 -4.80 -18.90 -6.27
N PRO A 102 -3.68 -18.80 -5.53
CA PRO A 102 -3.71 -18.83 -4.07
C PRO A 102 -4.55 -17.71 -3.47
N MET A 103 -4.48 -16.50 -4.05
CA MET A 103 -5.23 -15.35 -3.57
C MET A 103 -6.74 -15.50 -3.82
N VAL A 104 -7.14 -15.97 -4.99
CA VAL A 104 -8.55 -16.28 -5.26
C VAL A 104 -9.03 -17.36 -4.30
N GLY A 105 -8.29 -18.46 -4.12
CA GLY A 105 -8.65 -19.53 -3.18
C GLY A 105 -8.85 -19.04 -1.76
N LEU A 106 -7.94 -18.20 -1.26
CA LEU A 106 -8.03 -17.58 0.07
C LEU A 106 -9.29 -16.71 0.18
N MET A 107 -9.51 -15.82 -0.78
CA MET A 107 -10.64 -14.90 -0.75
C MET A 107 -12.00 -15.62 -0.87
N GLU A 108 -12.08 -16.68 -1.66
CA GLU A 108 -13.31 -17.47 -1.79
C GLU A 108 -13.57 -18.36 -0.56
N SER A 109 -12.54 -18.76 0.19
CA SER A 109 -12.69 -19.55 1.43
C SER A 109 -13.29 -18.76 2.60
N ASP A 110 -13.09 -17.43 2.65
CA ASP A 110 -13.66 -16.53 3.66
C ASP A 110 -14.13 -15.21 3.03
N THR A 111 -15.44 -15.08 2.84
CA THR A 111 -16.06 -13.88 2.25
C THR A 111 -15.94 -12.64 3.12
N THR A 112 -15.51 -12.76 4.36
CA THR A 112 -15.21 -11.60 5.24
C THR A 112 -13.87 -10.96 4.92
N ILE A 113 -12.97 -11.65 4.19
CA ILE A 113 -11.71 -11.09 3.70
C ILE A 113 -12.01 -10.23 2.47
N ALA A 114 -11.78 -8.93 2.57
CA ALA A 114 -12.01 -7.97 1.49
C ALA A 114 -10.79 -7.76 0.61
N ALA A 115 -9.59 -7.87 1.17
CA ALA A 115 -8.36 -7.79 0.40
C ALA A 115 -7.26 -8.65 1.00
N CYS A 116 -6.35 -9.10 0.14
CA CYS A 116 -5.13 -9.78 0.56
C CYS A 116 -3.92 -9.31 -0.26
N GLN A 117 -2.72 -9.58 0.24
CA GLN A 117 -1.49 -9.36 -0.48
C GLN A 117 -0.66 -10.63 -0.58
N PRO A 118 0.09 -10.82 -1.68
CA PRO A 118 1.13 -11.83 -1.77
C PRO A 118 2.29 -11.49 -0.82
N LYS A 119 3.20 -12.43 -0.60
CA LYS A 119 4.52 -12.15 -0.05
C LYS A 119 5.29 -11.30 -1.05
N VAL A 120 5.77 -10.15 -0.62
CA VAL A 120 6.52 -9.20 -1.46
C VAL A 120 7.99 -9.27 -1.09
N LEU A 121 8.80 -9.80 -2.01
CA LEU A 121 10.25 -9.90 -1.89
C LEU A 121 10.93 -8.84 -2.75
N SER A 122 12.17 -8.51 -2.41
CA SER A 122 12.98 -7.57 -3.19
C SER A 122 13.40 -8.19 -4.53
N TYR A 123 13.16 -7.49 -5.64
CA TYR A 123 13.65 -7.92 -6.94
C TYR A 123 15.19 -7.95 -7.01
N ALA A 124 15.84 -6.98 -6.38
CA ALA A 124 17.31 -6.88 -6.35
C ALA A 124 17.97 -7.98 -5.51
N ASN A 125 17.29 -8.47 -4.47
CA ASN A 125 17.74 -9.59 -3.65
C ASN A 125 16.53 -10.43 -3.22
N LYS A 126 16.22 -11.46 -3.98
CA LYS A 126 15.04 -12.32 -3.83
C LYS A 126 14.99 -13.09 -2.49
N LYS A 127 16.01 -12.99 -1.65
CA LYS A 127 16.02 -13.54 -0.28
C LYS A 127 15.54 -12.54 0.77
N LEU A 128 15.43 -11.25 0.44
CA LEU A 128 14.99 -10.20 1.38
C LEU A 128 13.54 -9.85 1.18
N PHE A 129 12.83 -9.61 2.27
CA PHE A 129 11.53 -8.95 2.19
C PHE A 129 11.67 -7.55 1.60
N GLU A 130 10.70 -7.14 0.82
CA GLU A 130 10.70 -5.81 0.23
C GLU A 130 10.09 -4.79 1.18
N TYR A 131 10.57 -3.55 1.10
CA TYR A 131 10.21 -2.45 2.01
C TYR A 131 8.71 -2.08 1.96
N ALA A 132 8.07 -2.15 0.80
CA ALA A 132 6.72 -1.63 0.57
C ALA A 132 5.58 -2.58 0.99
N GLY A 133 5.82 -3.54 1.89
CA GLY A 133 4.73 -4.40 2.38
C GLY A 133 5.17 -5.75 2.88
N ALA A 134 6.33 -6.23 2.46
CA ALA A 134 6.94 -7.47 2.93
C ALA A 134 5.94 -8.65 2.97
N ALA A 135 5.69 -9.26 4.13
CA ALA A 135 4.73 -10.36 4.31
C ALA A 135 3.41 -9.93 4.97
N GLY A 136 3.06 -8.63 4.89
CA GLY A 136 1.80 -8.11 5.43
C GLY A 136 1.97 -6.98 6.43
N GLY A 137 1.18 -5.94 6.25
CA GLY A 137 1.30 -4.68 6.94
C GLY A 137 0.64 -4.63 8.32
N TRP A 138 1.32 -4.01 9.28
CA TRP A 138 0.86 -3.69 10.61
C TRP A 138 0.97 -2.19 10.87
N ILE A 139 0.28 -1.70 11.91
CA ILE A 139 0.35 -0.31 12.35
C ILE A 139 0.46 -0.23 13.86
N ASP A 140 1.26 0.69 14.39
CA ASP A 140 1.27 0.92 15.83
C ASP A 140 0.14 1.86 16.29
N LYS A 141 -0.04 2.01 17.60
CA LYS A 141 -1.09 2.87 18.17
C LYS A 141 -0.98 4.36 17.81
N PHE A 142 0.16 4.79 17.27
CA PHE A 142 0.42 6.17 16.84
C PHE A 142 0.42 6.32 15.31
N GLY A 143 0.09 5.26 14.58
CA GLY A 143 -0.01 5.29 13.12
C GLY A 143 1.30 5.09 12.38
N TYR A 144 2.35 4.56 13.02
CA TYR A 144 3.57 4.16 12.33
C TYR A 144 3.37 2.81 11.63
N PRO A 145 3.42 2.76 10.28
CA PRO A 145 3.28 1.51 9.56
C PRO A 145 4.58 0.70 9.58
N PHE A 146 4.46 -0.59 9.81
CA PHE A 146 5.51 -1.57 9.69
C PHE A 146 4.93 -2.86 9.10
N ALA A 147 5.72 -3.89 8.90
CA ALA A 147 5.23 -5.12 8.28
C ALA A 147 5.95 -6.35 8.85
N LYS A 148 5.34 -7.51 8.69
CA LYS A 148 6.01 -8.80 8.89
C LYS A 148 7.21 -8.87 7.94
N GLY A 149 8.42 -8.96 8.48
CA GLY A 149 9.68 -8.92 7.73
C GLY A 149 10.25 -7.51 7.51
N ARG A 150 9.63 -6.44 8.07
CA ARG A 150 10.19 -5.09 8.00
C ARG A 150 9.80 -4.20 9.19
N VAL A 151 10.79 -3.64 9.86
CA VAL A 151 10.62 -2.62 10.90
C VAL A 151 11.47 -1.40 10.55
N PHE A 152 10.85 -0.25 10.31
CA PHE A 152 11.48 0.94 9.72
C PHE A 152 12.28 0.60 8.45
N ASP A 153 13.58 0.87 8.43
CA ASP A 153 14.46 0.61 7.27
C ASP A 153 15.08 -0.79 7.26
N ILE A 154 14.83 -1.59 8.29
CA ILE A 154 15.38 -2.94 8.42
C ILE A 154 14.43 -3.94 7.78
N CYS A 155 14.87 -4.57 6.69
CA CYS A 155 14.19 -5.68 6.05
C CYS A 155 14.88 -7.00 6.46
N GLU A 156 14.06 -8.01 6.78
CA GLU A 156 14.53 -9.35 7.17
C GLU A 156 14.80 -10.22 5.94
N GLU A 157 15.64 -11.26 6.10
CA GLU A 157 15.68 -12.36 5.14
C GLU A 157 14.47 -13.25 5.28
N ASP A 158 13.96 -13.76 4.14
CA ASP A 158 12.88 -14.74 4.12
C ASP A 158 13.44 -16.15 4.32
N HIS A 159 13.09 -16.74 5.45
CA HIS A 159 13.40 -18.13 5.79
C HIS A 159 12.10 -18.95 6.00
N GLY A 160 10.97 -18.48 5.46
CA GLY A 160 9.66 -19.08 5.67
C GLY A 160 9.01 -18.71 7.00
N GLN A 161 9.58 -17.77 7.77
CA GLN A 161 9.09 -17.38 9.09
C GLN A 161 7.72 -16.72 9.10
N TYR A 162 7.20 -16.29 7.93
CA TYR A 162 5.90 -15.65 7.75
C TYR A 162 5.07 -16.34 6.66
N ASP A 163 5.18 -17.65 6.50
CA ASP A 163 4.46 -18.45 5.49
C ASP A 163 3.04 -18.83 5.90
N ASP A 164 2.64 -18.48 7.12
CA ASP A 164 1.26 -18.68 7.58
C ASP A 164 0.35 -17.53 7.12
N VAL A 165 -0.85 -17.90 6.62
CA VAL A 165 -1.94 -16.96 6.36
C VAL A 165 -2.33 -16.30 7.67
N SER A 166 -2.41 -14.98 7.68
CA SER A 166 -2.76 -14.24 8.89
C SER A 166 -3.43 -12.93 8.58
N PHE A 167 -4.26 -12.46 9.52
CA PHE A 167 -4.86 -11.14 9.39
C PHE A 167 -3.82 -10.04 9.61
N ILE A 168 -3.95 -8.97 8.82
CA ILE A 168 -3.04 -7.85 8.77
C ILE A 168 -3.82 -6.54 8.84
N PHE A 169 -3.13 -5.43 9.09
CA PHE A 169 -3.78 -4.11 9.12
C PHE A 169 -3.91 -3.50 7.74
N TRP A 170 -2.89 -3.62 6.89
CA TRP A 170 -2.87 -3.03 5.54
C TRP A 170 -2.20 -3.95 4.53
N VAL A 171 -2.66 -3.83 3.31
CA VAL A 171 -2.20 -4.51 2.10
C VAL A 171 -1.37 -3.53 1.28
N SER A 172 -0.23 -3.98 0.75
CA SER A 172 0.66 -3.14 -0.05
C SER A 172 0.02 -2.70 -1.37
N GLY A 173 0.14 -1.41 -1.69
CA GLY A 173 -0.24 -0.89 -3.01
C GLY A 173 0.63 -1.41 -4.16
N ALA A 174 1.77 -2.06 -3.88
CA ALA A 174 2.59 -2.70 -4.91
C ALA A 174 1.91 -3.93 -5.53
N ALA A 175 1.11 -4.68 -4.74
CA ALA A 175 0.35 -5.84 -5.20
C ALA A 175 -0.85 -6.06 -4.25
N MET A 176 -1.94 -5.33 -4.48
CA MET A 176 -3.17 -5.42 -3.69
C MET A 176 -4.23 -6.21 -4.44
N PHE A 177 -4.62 -7.37 -3.90
CA PHE A 177 -5.74 -8.14 -4.41
C PHE A 177 -7.00 -7.84 -3.58
N ILE A 178 -8.04 -7.26 -4.21
CA ILE A 178 -9.19 -6.70 -3.50
C ILE A 178 -10.51 -7.04 -4.19
N ARG A 179 -11.58 -7.34 -3.41
CA ARG A 179 -12.94 -7.45 -3.93
C ARG A 179 -13.39 -6.14 -4.53
N SER A 180 -13.81 -6.15 -5.79
CA SER A 180 -14.27 -4.94 -6.48
C SER A 180 -15.47 -4.30 -5.79
N SER A 181 -16.42 -5.11 -5.30
CA SER A 181 -17.59 -4.63 -4.57
C SER A 181 -17.21 -3.85 -3.31
N VAL A 182 -16.24 -4.34 -2.52
CA VAL A 182 -15.79 -3.65 -1.30
C VAL A 182 -14.97 -2.40 -1.64
N PHE A 183 -14.13 -2.45 -2.69
CA PHE A 183 -13.42 -1.26 -3.14
C PHE A 183 -14.38 -0.10 -3.43
N HIS A 184 -15.47 -0.37 -4.14
CA HIS A 184 -16.47 0.65 -4.45
C HIS A 184 -17.34 1.01 -3.24
N GLU A 185 -17.70 0.06 -2.38
CA GLU A 185 -18.44 0.32 -1.13
C GLU A 185 -17.71 1.33 -0.25
N VAL A 186 -16.40 1.17 -0.07
CA VAL A 186 -15.58 2.09 0.73
C VAL A 186 -15.09 3.31 -0.08
N LYS A 187 -15.57 3.51 -1.31
CA LYS A 187 -15.29 4.65 -2.20
C LYS A 187 -13.85 4.75 -2.69
N GLY A 188 -13.17 3.61 -2.84
CA GLY A 188 -11.81 3.54 -3.39
C GLY A 188 -10.76 4.28 -2.56
N PHE A 189 -9.69 4.68 -3.22
CA PHE A 189 -8.62 5.47 -2.60
C PHE A 189 -9.06 6.92 -2.34
N ASP A 190 -8.55 7.54 -1.29
CA ASP A 190 -8.74 8.99 -1.10
C ASP A 190 -7.80 9.77 -2.03
N GLU A 191 -8.38 10.48 -2.97
CA GLU A 191 -7.64 11.20 -4.03
C GLU A 191 -6.75 12.33 -3.50
N TYR A 192 -7.02 12.82 -2.26
CA TYR A 192 -6.20 13.86 -1.65
C TYR A 192 -4.77 13.38 -1.37
N PHE A 193 -4.56 12.08 -1.16
CA PHE A 193 -3.23 11.54 -0.86
C PHE A 193 -2.27 11.65 -2.05
N PHE A 194 -2.74 11.60 -3.27
CA PHE A 194 -1.94 11.55 -4.49
C PHE A 194 -1.10 10.27 -4.61
N ALA A 195 -0.21 10.03 -3.64
CA ALA A 195 0.59 8.81 -3.47
C ALA A 195 1.09 8.71 -2.02
N HIS A 196 1.34 7.48 -1.55
CA HIS A 196 1.75 7.07 -0.21
C HIS A 196 0.70 7.24 0.87
N GLN A 197 0.48 6.21 1.66
CA GLN A 197 -0.51 6.05 2.73
C GLN A 197 -1.98 5.91 2.27
N GLU A 198 -2.27 6.07 0.97
CA GLU A 198 -3.63 5.87 0.42
C GLU A 198 -4.11 4.44 0.57
N GLU A 199 -3.21 3.47 0.43
CA GLU A 199 -3.48 2.05 0.63
C GLU A 199 -3.76 1.73 2.09
N ILE A 200 -3.04 2.37 3.02
CA ILE A 200 -3.23 2.17 4.46
C ILE A 200 -4.55 2.81 4.91
N ASP A 201 -4.87 4.01 4.41
CA ASP A 201 -6.16 4.67 4.64
C ASP A 201 -7.33 3.82 4.11
N LEU A 202 -7.20 3.28 2.89
CA LEU A 202 -8.19 2.39 2.29
C LEU A 202 -8.40 1.14 3.16
N CYS A 203 -7.32 0.48 3.56
CA CYS A 203 -7.34 -0.70 4.42
C CYS A 203 -7.98 -0.42 5.79
N TRP A 204 -7.70 0.72 6.38
CA TRP A 204 -8.34 1.14 7.63
C TRP A 204 -9.85 1.29 7.46
N ARG A 205 -10.29 1.96 6.38
CA ARG A 205 -11.73 2.11 6.06
C ARG A 205 -12.42 0.76 5.79
N ILE A 206 -11.75 -0.17 5.12
CA ILE A 206 -12.22 -1.53 4.90
C ILE A 206 -12.46 -2.24 6.24
N GLN A 207 -11.52 -2.16 7.18
CA GLN A 207 -11.71 -2.74 8.51
C GLN A 207 -12.83 -2.04 9.30
N LEU A 208 -12.94 -0.71 9.23
CA LEU A 208 -14.06 0.03 9.84
C LEU A 208 -15.42 -0.34 9.22
N ALA A 209 -15.46 -0.74 7.96
CA ALA A 209 -16.65 -1.30 7.31
C ALA A 209 -17.00 -2.73 7.77
N GLY A 210 -16.13 -3.37 8.56
CA GLY A 210 -16.37 -4.69 9.16
C GLY A 210 -15.70 -5.85 8.44
N TYR A 211 -14.91 -5.60 7.42
CA TYR A 211 -14.15 -6.59 6.67
C TYR A 211 -12.77 -6.86 7.29
N LYS A 212 -12.15 -7.94 6.84
CA LYS A 212 -10.79 -8.35 7.23
C LYS A 212 -9.82 -8.16 6.07
N LEU A 213 -8.54 -8.09 6.39
CA LEU A 213 -7.42 -8.08 5.46
C LEU A 213 -6.46 -9.21 5.79
N SER A 214 -5.88 -9.86 4.80
CA SER A 214 -5.03 -11.04 5.02
C SER A 214 -3.73 -10.99 4.22
N SER A 215 -2.68 -11.65 4.73
CA SER A 215 -1.54 -12.07 3.93
C SER A 215 -1.87 -13.37 3.21
N CYS A 216 -1.32 -13.55 2.00
CA CYS A 216 -1.40 -14.77 1.21
C CYS A 216 0.02 -15.19 0.80
N PRO A 217 0.83 -15.78 1.72
CA PRO A 217 2.25 -16.06 1.47
C PRO A 217 2.49 -17.17 0.43
N GLN A 218 1.46 -17.96 0.08
CA GLN A 218 1.52 -18.93 -1.03
C GLN A 218 1.63 -18.26 -2.40
N SER A 219 1.26 -16.98 -2.50
CA SER A 219 1.55 -16.13 -3.65
C SER A 219 2.78 -15.29 -3.35
N VAL A 220 3.76 -15.27 -4.26
CA VAL A 220 5.01 -14.53 -4.11
C VAL A 220 5.23 -13.62 -5.31
N VAL A 221 5.61 -12.37 -5.05
CA VAL A 221 5.98 -11.40 -6.08
C VAL A 221 7.30 -10.71 -5.72
N TYR A 222 8.01 -10.20 -6.74
CA TYR A 222 9.29 -9.51 -6.57
C TYR A 222 9.16 -8.06 -7.02
N HIS A 223 9.33 -7.13 -6.10
CA HIS A 223 9.18 -5.71 -6.36
C HIS A 223 10.53 -5.01 -6.40
N LEU A 224 10.78 -4.22 -7.44
CA LEU A 224 12.03 -3.46 -7.58
C LEU A 224 12.12 -2.35 -6.54
N GLY A 225 10.99 -1.66 -6.32
CA GLY A 225 10.88 -0.57 -5.34
C GLY A 225 11.59 0.72 -5.74
N GLY A 226 11.03 1.86 -5.33
CA GLY A 226 11.65 3.17 -5.57
C GLY A 226 11.58 3.68 -7.02
N GLY A 227 10.84 3.01 -7.89
CA GLY A 227 10.77 3.33 -9.32
C GLY A 227 10.29 4.75 -9.62
N THR A 228 9.26 5.23 -8.93
CA THR A 228 8.68 6.57 -9.17
C THR A 228 9.25 7.65 -8.24
N LEU A 229 9.48 7.33 -6.98
CA LEU A 229 10.03 8.24 -5.98
C LEU A 229 11.13 7.53 -5.16
N PRO A 230 12.42 7.75 -5.47
CA PRO A 230 13.54 7.13 -4.78
C PRO A 230 13.57 7.43 -3.27
N ARG A 231 14.29 6.60 -2.50
CA ARG A 231 14.58 6.90 -1.08
C ARG A 231 15.34 8.23 -0.97
N GLY A 232 15.04 9.01 0.08
CA GLY A 232 15.65 10.34 0.28
C GLY A 232 15.02 11.47 -0.54
N ASN A 233 14.02 11.21 -1.38
CA ASN A 233 13.29 12.24 -2.09
C ASN A 233 12.43 13.06 -1.12
N THR A 234 12.66 14.38 -1.06
CA THR A 234 11.97 15.33 -0.16
C THR A 234 10.46 15.37 -0.39
N ARG A 235 9.99 15.16 -1.65
CA ARG A 235 8.55 15.06 -1.98
C ARG A 235 7.94 13.79 -1.37
N LYS A 236 8.65 12.67 -1.41
CA LYS A 236 8.23 11.42 -0.78
C LYS A 236 8.11 11.59 0.74
N THR A 237 9.11 12.20 1.37
CA THR A 237 9.08 12.53 2.80
C THR A 237 7.89 13.41 3.13
N TYR A 238 7.68 14.51 2.41
CA TYR A 238 6.54 15.40 2.58
C TYR A 238 5.21 14.65 2.51
N LEU A 239 5.00 13.82 1.46
CA LEU A 239 3.75 13.06 1.29
C LEU A 239 3.55 12.07 2.44
N ASN A 240 4.56 11.33 2.85
CA ASN A 240 4.44 10.36 3.95
C ASN A 240 4.02 11.02 5.27
N PHE A 241 4.65 12.11 5.67
CA PHE A 241 4.33 12.79 6.92
C PHE A 241 2.95 13.48 6.86
N ARG A 242 2.64 14.20 5.78
CA ARG A 242 1.33 14.85 5.59
C ARG A 242 0.20 13.84 5.58
N ASN A 243 0.32 12.82 4.74
CA ASN A 243 -0.72 11.84 4.51
C ASN A 243 -0.97 10.99 5.76
N ASN A 244 0.09 10.64 6.51
CA ASN A 244 -0.07 9.90 7.75
C ASN A 244 -0.89 10.68 8.79
N LEU A 245 -0.63 11.98 8.98
CA LEU A 245 -1.41 12.81 9.89
C LEU A 245 -2.87 12.95 9.42
N ILE A 246 -3.11 13.08 8.12
CA ILE A 246 -4.46 13.13 7.53
C ILE A 246 -5.18 11.79 7.75
N MET A 247 -4.52 10.67 7.50
CA MET A 247 -5.05 9.33 7.74
C MET A 247 -5.48 9.16 9.21
N LEU A 248 -4.65 9.57 10.16
CA LEU A 248 -4.97 9.55 11.59
C LEU A 248 -6.17 10.44 11.90
N ALA A 249 -6.20 11.66 11.37
CA ALA A 249 -7.28 12.60 11.58
C ALA A 249 -8.62 12.13 11.00
N LYS A 250 -8.61 11.36 9.92
CA LYS A 250 -9.81 10.76 9.31
C LYS A 250 -10.32 9.59 10.12
N ASN A 251 -9.46 8.64 10.46
CA ASN A 251 -9.86 7.30 10.88
C ASN A 251 -9.86 7.07 12.40
N LEU A 252 -9.11 7.84 13.19
CA LEU A 252 -9.12 7.71 14.65
C LEU A 252 -10.46 8.17 15.26
N PRO A 253 -10.92 7.57 16.38
CA PRO A 253 -11.98 8.11 17.19
C PRO A 253 -11.62 9.51 17.69
N TRP A 254 -12.65 10.37 17.83
CA TRP A 254 -12.50 11.75 18.24
C TRP A 254 -11.64 11.93 19.51
N LEU A 255 -11.90 11.18 20.59
CA LEU A 255 -11.13 11.27 21.84
C LEU A 255 -9.65 10.91 21.63
N GLN A 256 -9.34 9.98 20.74
CA GLN A 256 -7.95 9.58 20.47
C GLN A 256 -7.20 10.62 19.63
N LYS A 257 -7.88 11.35 18.73
CA LYS A 257 -7.27 12.40 17.91
C LYS A 257 -6.60 13.47 18.76
N TRP A 258 -7.25 13.90 19.86
CA TRP A 258 -6.82 15.01 20.70
C TRP A 258 -5.46 14.81 21.35
N TRP A 259 -5.03 13.59 21.61
CA TRP A 259 -3.75 13.34 22.23
C TRP A 259 -2.77 12.59 21.29
N LYS A 260 -3.28 11.69 20.44
CA LYS A 260 -2.39 10.94 19.53
C LYS A 260 -1.78 11.82 18.44
N ILE A 261 -2.56 12.71 17.84
CA ILE A 261 -2.07 13.59 16.76
C ILE A 261 -1.02 14.58 17.29
N PRO A 262 -1.23 15.34 18.38
CA PRO A 262 -0.19 16.17 18.97
C PRO A 262 1.08 15.39 19.37
N PHE A 263 0.91 14.21 19.95
CA PHE A 263 2.06 13.36 20.30
C PHE A 263 2.80 12.88 19.04
N ARG A 264 2.10 12.53 17.98
CA ARG A 264 2.69 12.17 16.70
C ARG A 264 3.46 13.34 16.08
N ILE A 265 2.90 14.54 16.07
CA ILE A 265 3.58 15.75 15.61
C ILE A 265 4.86 16.00 16.41
N PHE A 266 4.84 15.81 17.73
CA PHE A 266 6.04 15.88 18.56
C PHE A 266 7.12 14.88 18.12
N LEU A 267 6.78 13.62 17.91
CA LEU A 267 7.74 12.61 17.42
C LEU A 267 8.28 12.94 16.02
N ASP A 268 7.44 13.47 15.15
CA ASP A 268 7.85 13.89 13.81
C ASP A 268 8.84 15.08 13.88
N LEU A 269 8.64 16.02 14.82
CA LEU A 269 9.57 17.13 15.05
C LEU A 269 10.92 16.64 15.63
N VAL A 270 10.89 15.64 16.51
CA VAL A 270 12.13 14.99 16.98
C VAL A 270 12.89 14.36 15.81
N SER A 271 12.18 13.67 14.90
CA SER A 271 12.79 13.12 13.68
C SER A 271 13.33 14.22 12.76
N ALA A 272 12.60 15.33 12.59
CA ALA A 272 13.02 16.47 11.79
C ALA A 272 14.30 17.12 12.35
N THR A 273 14.37 17.35 13.67
CA THR A 273 15.56 17.92 14.31
C THR A 273 16.77 17.00 14.21
N LYS A 274 16.59 15.68 14.33
CA LYS A 274 17.66 14.71 14.05
C LYS A 274 18.17 14.87 12.62
N GLY A 275 17.28 14.96 11.61
CA GLY A 275 17.66 15.23 10.22
C GLY A 275 18.50 16.49 10.07
N LEU A 276 18.09 17.58 10.73
CA LEU A 276 18.83 18.85 10.71
C LEU A 276 20.24 18.71 11.31
N VAL A 277 20.37 18.00 12.44
CA VAL A 277 21.67 17.78 13.12
C VAL A 277 22.65 16.99 12.24
N ILE A 278 22.15 16.05 11.43
CA ILE A 278 22.99 15.27 10.50
C ILE A 278 23.19 15.97 9.13
N GLY A 279 22.72 17.23 8.99
CA GLY A 279 22.92 18.03 7.78
C GLY A 279 21.85 17.86 6.69
N ASP A 280 20.78 17.09 6.92
CA ASP A 280 19.66 16.95 5.96
C ASP A 280 18.57 18.01 6.19
N GLY A 281 18.88 19.26 5.79
CA GLY A 281 17.90 20.35 5.84
C GLY A 281 16.69 20.15 4.93
N GLY A 282 16.83 19.36 3.86
CA GLY A 282 15.75 19.00 2.95
C GLY A 282 14.69 18.14 3.65
N TYR A 283 15.13 17.16 4.42
CA TYR A 283 14.26 16.30 5.24
C TYR A 283 13.50 17.11 6.29
N PHE A 284 14.21 17.97 7.04
CA PHE A 284 13.59 18.87 8.02
C PHE A 284 12.49 19.74 7.39
N LEU A 285 12.81 20.40 6.29
CA LEU A 285 11.87 21.32 5.63
C LEU A 285 10.66 20.58 5.05
N ALA A 286 10.84 19.34 4.56
CA ALA A 286 9.75 18.52 4.08
C ALA A 286 8.74 18.17 5.19
N ILE A 287 9.21 17.85 6.40
CA ILE A 287 8.34 17.56 7.55
C ILE A 287 7.60 18.82 8.00
N VAL A 288 8.28 19.96 8.12
CA VAL A 288 7.63 21.23 8.50
C VAL A 288 6.53 21.60 7.49
N ARG A 289 6.82 21.50 6.19
CA ARG A 289 5.81 21.74 5.12
C ARG A 289 4.65 20.76 5.21
N ALA A 290 4.90 19.48 5.55
CA ALA A 290 3.87 18.48 5.74
C ALA A 290 2.93 18.85 6.89
N HIS A 291 3.45 19.30 8.03
CA HIS A 291 2.65 19.75 9.16
C HIS A 291 1.82 21.01 8.83
N LEU A 292 2.40 22.00 8.15
CA LEU A 292 1.65 23.19 7.70
C LEU A 292 0.53 22.81 6.74
N ALA A 293 0.78 21.88 5.80
CA ALA A 293 -0.23 21.38 4.88
C ALA A 293 -1.33 20.58 5.61
N PHE A 294 -0.99 19.80 6.64
CA PHE A 294 -1.95 19.11 7.49
C PHE A 294 -2.83 20.11 8.26
N ILE A 295 -2.25 21.15 8.87
CA ILE A 295 -3.00 22.22 9.55
C ILE A 295 -3.98 22.87 8.57
N LYS A 296 -3.51 23.25 7.38
CA LYS A 296 -4.37 23.80 6.32
C LYS A 296 -5.51 22.83 5.97
N TRP A 297 -5.22 21.53 5.87
CA TRP A 297 -6.23 20.51 5.58
C TRP A 297 -7.30 20.45 6.68
N VAL A 298 -6.93 20.50 7.96
CA VAL A 298 -7.87 20.49 9.10
C VAL A 298 -8.87 21.64 9.04
N PHE A 299 -8.44 22.83 8.63
CA PHE A 299 -9.31 24.02 8.56
C PHE A 299 -10.18 24.06 7.29
N PHE A 300 -9.70 23.57 6.17
CA PHE A 300 -10.35 23.77 4.87
C PHE A 300 -10.98 22.51 4.26
N ASN A 301 -10.64 21.31 4.74
CA ASN A 301 -11.15 20.05 4.21
C ASN A 301 -11.90 19.28 5.31
N GLN A 302 -13.20 19.50 5.39
CA GLN A 302 -14.07 18.75 6.33
C GLN A 302 -14.49 17.41 5.71
N HIS A 303 -13.57 16.49 5.47
CA HIS A 303 -13.94 15.12 5.14
C HIS A 303 -14.37 14.37 6.40
N LYS A 304 -15.69 14.20 6.56
CA LYS A 304 -16.23 13.30 7.58
C LYS A 304 -15.87 11.86 7.20
N SER A 305 -15.17 11.14 8.08
CA SER A 305 -15.05 9.69 7.98
C SER A 305 -16.45 9.08 7.91
N VAL A 306 -16.73 8.31 6.87
CA VAL A 306 -18.12 7.89 6.56
C VAL A 306 -18.46 6.52 7.17
N PHE A 307 -17.50 5.81 7.81
CA PHE A 307 -17.70 4.40 8.18
C PHE A 307 -17.38 4.08 9.64
N PRO A 308 -18.34 4.14 10.57
CA PRO A 308 -18.15 3.62 11.91
C PRO A 308 -18.97 2.35 12.15
N LYS A 309 -18.72 1.26 11.42
CA LYS A 309 -19.33 -0.04 11.75
C LYS A 309 -18.54 -0.79 12.82
N ARG A 310 -17.22 -0.65 12.88
CA ARG A 310 -16.35 -1.29 13.86
C ARG A 310 -15.69 -0.27 14.79
N LYS A 311 -15.53 -0.61 16.06
CA LYS A 311 -14.73 0.21 16.98
C LYS A 311 -13.25 0.05 16.64
N ASN A 312 -12.45 1.11 16.76
CA ASN A 312 -11.01 1.03 16.49
C ASN A 312 -10.24 0.02 17.38
N GLY A 313 -10.81 -0.39 18.53
CA GLY A 313 -10.24 -1.44 19.38
C GLY A 313 -10.35 -2.85 18.79
N ASP A 314 -11.20 -3.05 17.78
CA ASP A 314 -11.45 -4.37 17.17
C ASP A 314 -10.66 -4.55 15.85
N LEU A 315 -9.78 -3.61 15.50
CA LEU A 315 -8.98 -3.67 14.27
C LEU A 315 -7.88 -4.72 14.39
N LEU A 316 -7.66 -5.46 13.31
CA LEU A 316 -6.64 -6.51 13.21
C LEU A 316 -5.30 -5.91 12.75
N GLY A 317 -4.19 -6.53 13.14
CA GLY A 317 -2.84 -6.07 12.74
C GLY A 317 -2.42 -4.75 13.41
N VAL A 318 -2.97 -4.44 14.59
CA VAL A 318 -2.61 -3.25 15.37
C VAL A 318 -1.64 -3.61 16.50
N TYR A 319 -0.51 -2.96 16.53
CA TYR A 319 0.43 -3.03 17.65
C TYR A 319 0.08 -1.96 18.70
N HIS A 320 -0.36 -2.40 19.88
CA HIS A 320 -0.90 -1.52 20.93
C HIS A 320 0.17 -0.76 21.73
N HIS A 321 1.45 -0.91 21.37
CA HIS A 321 2.57 -0.20 22.00
C HIS A 321 3.15 0.89 21.08
N ASN A 322 4.30 1.44 21.43
CA ASN A 322 5.01 2.48 20.67
C ASN A 322 6.19 1.88 19.90
N LEU A 323 6.02 1.75 18.59
CA LEU A 323 7.05 1.19 17.71
C LEU A 323 8.35 1.99 17.72
N VAL A 324 8.25 3.34 17.75
CA VAL A 324 9.42 4.23 17.79
C VAL A 324 10.25 3.98 19.06
N TRP A 325 9.57 3.89 20.19
CA TRP A 325 10.24 3.59 21.47
C TRP A 325 10.88 2.22 21.48
N ASP A 326 10.15 1.19 21.04
CA ASP A 326 10.65 -0.18 21.03
C ASP A 326 11.84 -0.33 20.08
N HIS A 327 11.82 0.33 18.93
CA HIS A 327 12.91 0.25 17.96
C HIS A 327 14.12 1.10 18.36
N PHE A 328 13.94 2.40 18.64
CA PHE A 328 15.08 3.33 18.83
C PHE A 328 15.62 3.34 20.25
N VAL A 329 14.82 2.99 21.27
CA VAL A 329 15.24 3.01 22.68
C VAL A 329 15.52 1.61 23.19
N LYS A 330 14.63 0.62 22.88
CA LYS A 330 14.83 -0.76 23.32
C LYS A 330 15.65 -1.62 22.35
N GLY A 331 15.98 -1.10 21.15
CA GLY A 331 16.81 -1.78 20.17
C GLY A 331 16.15 -2.93 19.43
N LYS A 332 14.80 -3.07 19.45
CA LYS A 332 14.08 -4.10 18.73
C LYS A 332 14.12 -3.82 17.23
N LYS A 333 14.67 -4.74 16.46
CA LYS A 333 14.93 -4.55 15.02
C LYS A 333 14.00 -5.35 14.11
N TYR A 334 13.51 -6.49 14.59
CA TYR A 334 12.77 -7.46 13.80
C TYR A 334 11.31 -7.54 14.24
N PHE A 335 10.43 -7.90 13.33
CA PHE A 335 8.99 -7.96 13.61
C PHE A 335 8.66 -8.83 14.82
N ARG A 336 9.22 -10.04 14.89
CA ARG A 336 8.97 -10.97 16.03
C ARG A 336 9.49 -10.46 17.38
N GLU A 337 10.45 -9.56 17.40
CA GLU A 337 10.92 -8.91 18.63
C GLU A 337 9.93 -7.84 19.10
N VAL A 338 9.29 -7.15 18.15
CA VAL A 338 8.30 -6.11 18.43
C VAL A 338 6.99 -6.72 18.90
N VAL A 339 6.46 -7.72 18.20
CA VAL A 339 5.08 -8.24 18.34
C VAL A 339 5.00 -9.52 19.19
N LYS A 340 6.03 -9.86 19.97
CA LYS A 340 6.16 -11.12 20.75
C LYS A 340 4.96 -11.51 21.63
N ASN A 341 4.07 -10.57 22.00
CA ASN A 341 3.00 -10.80 22.97
C ASN A 341 1.58 -10.59 22.39
N ASP A 342 1.44 -10.35 21.08
CA ASP A 342 0.15 -10.02 20.46
C ASP A 342 -0.39 -11.16 19.55
N PHE A 343 0.12 -12.40 19.71
CA PHE A 343 -0.39 -13.62 19.07
C PHE A 343 -1.17 -14.48 20.03
#